data_d3d7b4ae6b3bcc69db1305516b1d6176
#
_entry.id   d3d7b4ae6b3bcc69db1305516b1d6176
#
_cell.length_a   1.000
_cell.length_b   1.000
_cell.length_c   1.000
_cell.angle_alpha   90.00
_cell.angle_beta   90.00
_cell.angle_gamma   90.00
#
_symmetry.space_group_name_H-M   'P 1'
#
loop_
_entity.id
_entity.type
_entity.pdbx_description
1 polymer ?
#
loop_
_entity_poly.entity_id
_entity_poly.type
_entity_poly.pdbx_seq_one_letter_code
_entity_poly.pdbx_strand_id
1 'polypeptide(L)'
;VGRNFTKHKIEDSVLREYDIRGIVGKTISKEDAFFVGKSLASWLNINGIKKPKCVVGFDGRLSSSEFSDNICLGLIESGCEVINIGRGPTPLLYYAANRSNSHAGIMVTGSHNPPEYNGFKIVVDNKPFYGPKIQELGKISNHGKFINGKGVSKTVDFSNDYLEEIFNSTPSLPALKVAWDPGNGSAGELIESLVKKLPGEHILINSKIDGNFPSHHPDPTVPENLEQLRALVTKEKCDLGFAFDGDGDRIGIIDKFGRILWGDQYIALLAQDVLADSPGATIIGDVKCSQVLFDEILRLKGIPLMWKTGHSCIKEKMQEVSSPLAGEMSGHIFFSDRWFGFDDAIYAAVRLLMFLDEKSTPLSELYNSLPKAVNTPELRFDCPDEQKFMIIQEVLDRLQGDKFLDIVTVDGIRVNRTGGWWLLRASNTQPALVARVEAEDKEALGELTEELCSQLIESGLEPPDNIQKILDS
;
A
#
# COMPACT_ATOMS: atom_id res chain seq x y z
N VAL A 1 -23.36 22.47 -23.53
CA VAL A 1 -22.29 23.20 -24.22
C VAL A 1 -21.17 22.19 -24.45
N GLY A 2 -21.05 21.66 -25.70
CA GLY A 2 -20.05 20.67 -26.03
C GLY A 2 -18.64 21.28 -25.89
N ARG A 3 -17.84 20.72 -25.02
CA ARG A 3 -16.42 21.04 -24.90
C ARG A 3 -15.70 20.42 -26.09
N ASN A 4 -15.27 21.22 -27.07
CA ASN A 4 -14.45 20.75 -28.21
C ASN A 4 -12.96 20.63 -27.76
N PHE A 5 -12.66 19.78 -26.80
CA PHE A 5 -11.28 19.44 -26.47
C PHE A 5 -10.80 18.33 -27.40
N THR A 6 -9.84 18.64 -28.26
CA THR A 6 -9.28 17.67 -29.21
C THR A 6 -8.06 16.90 -28.68
N LYS A 7 -7.37 17.44 -27.67
CA LYS A 7 -6.22 16.84 -27.00
C LYS A 7 -5.92 17.55 -25.67
N HIS A 8 -5.21 16.87 -24.78
CA HIS A 8 -4.75 17.45 -23.51
C HIS A 8 -3.43 16.82 -23.10
N LYS A 9 -2.47 17.64 -22.69
CA LYS A 9 -1.18 17.14 -22.21
C LYS A 9 -1.26 17.00 -20.69
N ILE A 10 -1.26 15.76 -20.21
CA ILE A 10 -1.02 15.44 -18.79
C ILE A 10 0.48 15.61 -18.55
N GLU A 11 0.89 16.22 -17.44
CA GLU A 11 2.30 16.36 -17.10
C GLU A 11 2.95 15.01 -16.87
N ASP A 12 4.13 14.79 -17.46
CA ASP A 12 4.86 13.52 -17.33
C ASP A 12 5.24 13.23 -15.87
N SER A 13 5.45 14.27 -15.06
CA SER A 13 5.80 14.17 -13.65
C SER A 13 4.71 13.55 -12.78
N VAL A 14 3.44 13.57 -13.20
CA VAL A 14 2.33 12.95 -12.45
C VAL A 14 2.07 11.51 -12.85
N LEU A 15 2.58 11.06 -14.01
CA LEU A 15 2.46 9.69 -14.48
C LEU A 15 3.55 8.83 -13.81
N ARG A 16 3.30 8.44 -12.54
CA ARG A 16 4.27 7.70 -11.72
C ARG A 16 4.28 6.21 -12.05
N GLU A 17 5.19 5.47 -11.42
CA GLU A 17 5.37 4.03 -11.65
C GLU A 17 4.12 3.23 -11.27
N TYR A 18 3.47 3.53 -10.14
CA TYR A 18 2.37 2.72 -9.62
C TYR A 18 0.98 3.34 -9.79
N ASP A 19 0.91 4.65 -9.94
CA ASP A 19 -0.34 5.41 -10.04
C ASP A 19 -0.11 6.77 -10.73
N ILE A 20 -1.19 7.54 -10.89
CA ILE A 20 -1.12 8.94 -11.29
C ILE A 20 -1.20 9.78 -10.01
N ARG A 21 -0.21 10.66 -9.77
CA ARG A 21 -0.13 11.42 -8.53
C ARG A 21 0.44 12.82 -8.74
N GLY A 22 -0.26 13.85 -8.26
CA GLY A 22 0.20 15.23 -8.38
C GLY A 22 -0.34 16.17 -7.31
N ILE A 23 0.14 17.41 -7.33
CA ILE A 23 -0.32 18.50 -6.45
C ILE A 23 -1.47 19.22 -7.16
N VAL A 24 -2.62 19.26 -6.51
CA VAL A 24 -3.87 19.84 -7.03
C VAL A 24 -3.68 21.32 -7.36
N GLY A 25 -4.07 21.69 -8.58
CA GLY A 25 -3.96 23.06 -9.09
C GLY A 25 -2.53 23.49 -9.48
N LYS A 26 -1.53 22.61 -9.31
CA LYS A 26 -0.16 22.84 -9.77
C LYS A 26 0.24 21.85 -10.87
N THR A 27 0.21 20.55 -10.57
CA THR A 27 0.63 19.51 -11.51
C THR A 27 -0.50 18.57 -11.93
N ILE A 28 -1.62 18.57 -11.22
CA ILE A 28 -2.82 17.82 -11.57
C ILE A 28 -4.08 18.66 -11.38
N SER A 29 -5.04 18.51 -12.27
CA SER A 29 -6.27 19.27 -12.34
C SER A 29 -7.50 18.39 -12.61
N LYS A 30 -8.69 18.96 -12.53
CA LYS A 30 -9.92 18.27 -12.95
C LYS A 30 -9.99 17.99 -14.44
N GLU A 31 -9.31 18.80 -15.25
CA GLU A 31 -9.16 18.57 -16.67
C GLU A 31 -8.35 17.29 -16.92
N ASP A 32 -7.26 17.08 -16.17
CA ASP A 32 -6.49 15.82 -16.24
C ASP A 32 -7.38 14.63 -15.87
N ALA A 33 -8.22 14.74 -14.85
CA ALA A 33 -9.16 13.70 -14.44
C ALA A 33 -10.11 13.32 -15.60
N PHE A 34 -10.70 14.33 -16.28
CA PHE A 34 -11.54 14.09 -17.45
C PHE A 34 -10.79 13.34 -18.56
N PHE A 35 -9.57 13.77 -18.88
CA PHE A 35 -8.79 13.13 -19.93
C PHE A 35 -8.22 11.77 -19.55
N VAL A 36 -7.96 11.52 -18.28
CA VAL A 36 -7.64 10.15 -17.79
C VAL A 36 -8.83 9.23 -18.04
N GLY A 37 -10.07 9.65 -17.75
CA GLY A 37 -11.28 8.90 -18.05
C GLY A 37 -11.43 8.60 -19.56
N LYS A 38 -11.24 9.59 -20.42
CA LYS A 38 -11.27 9.41 -21.88
C LYS A 38 -10.15 8.49 -22.38
N SER A 39 -8.94 8.66 -21.85
CA SER A 39 -7.79 7.86 -22.25
C SER A 39 -7.95 6.40 -21.84
N LEU A 40 -8.43 6.13 -20.63
CA LEU A 40 -8.69 4.77 -20.17
C LEU A 40 -9.77 4.08 -21.01
N ALA A 41 -10.89 4.74 -21.29
CA ALA A 41 -11.93 4.20 -22.17
C ALA A 41 -11.37 3.88 -23.58
N SER A 42 -10.53 4.77 -24.10
CA SER A 42 -9.89 4.57 -25.42
C SER A 42 -8.90 3.41 -25.38
N TRP A 43 -8.10 3.31 -24.30
CA TRP A 43 -7.18 2.21 -24.08
C TRP A 43 -7.92 0.86 -24.02
N LEU A 44 -9.00 0.78 -23.23
CA LEU A 44 -9.86 -0.42 -23.15
C LEU A 44 -10.42 -0.80 -24.50
N ASN A 45 -10.87 0.16 -25.31
CA ASN A 45 -11.38 -0.09 -26.64
C ASN A 45 -10.30 -0.60 -27.61
N ILE A 46 -9.10 -0.04 -27.58
CA ILE A 46 -7.93 -0.49 -28.36
C ILE A 46 -7.61 -1.95 -28.01
N ASN A 47 -7.73 -2.32 -26.73
CA ASN A 47 -7.50 -3.68 -26.24
C ASN A 47 -8.73 -4.60 -26.37
N GLY A 48 -9.70 -4.25 -27.20
CA GLY A 48 -10.81 -5.13 -27.61
C GLY A 48 -12.11 -4.97 -26.82
N ILE A 49 -12.15 -4.18 -25.76
CA ILE A 49 -13.33 -3.97 -24.91
C ILE A 49 -14.18 -2.82 -25.46
N LYS A 50 -15.22 -3.16 -26.23
CA LYS A 50 -16.01 -2.18 -27.02
C LYS A 50 -17.04 -1.40 -26.20
N LYS A 51 -17.55 -1.97 -25.10
CA LYS A 51 -18.50 -1.33 -24.18
C LYS A 51 -17.97 -1.50 -22.74
N PRO A 52 -16.97 -0.72 -22.35
CA PRO A 52 -16.39 -0.87 -21.02
C PRO A 52 -17.41 -0.57 -19.94
N LYS A 53 -17.38 -1.41 -18.89
CA LYS A 53 -18.03 -1.14 -17.60
C LYS A 53 -16.96 -0.78 -16.62
N CYS A 54 -17.05 0.40 -16.00
CA CYS A 54 -16.06 0.95 -15.10
C CYS A 54 -16.66 1.28 -13.75
N VAL A 55 -15.95 1.01 -12.66
CA VAL A 55 -16.30 1.49 -11.32
C VAL A 55 -15.42 2.69 -10.98
N VAL A 56 -16.02 3.71 -10.38
CA VAL A 56 -15.32 4.91 -9.91
C VAL A 56 -15.66 5.16 -8.45
N GLY A 57 -14.66 5.37 -7.62
CA GLY A 57 -14.77 5.76 -6.22
C GLY A 57 -13.80 6.87 -5.88
N PHE A 58 -13.95 7.47 -4.71
CA PHE A 58 -13.06 8.54 -4.28
C PHE A 58 -12.87 8.58 -2.76
N ASP A 59 -11.70 9.07 -2.32
CA ASP A 59 -11.35 9.25 -0.91
C ASP A 59 -11.94 10.51 -0.28
N GLY A 60 -11.56 10.83 0.96
CA GLY A 60 -12.06 11.96 1.73
C GLY A 60 -11.47 13.33 1.37
N ARG A 61 -10.53 13.44 0.43
CA ARG A 61 -9.85 14.69 0.09
C ARG A 61 -10.79 15.70 -0.54
N LEU A 62 -10.52 16.99 -0.32
CA LEU A 62 -11.42 18.08 -0.76
C LEU A 62 -11.62 18.12 -2.28
N SER A 63 -10.62 17.72 -3.05
CA SER A 63 -10.67 17.70 -4.52
C SER A 63 -11.22 16.41 -5.11
N SER A 64 -11.38 15.33 -4.30
CA SER A 64 -11.66 13.98 -4.82
C SER A 64 -13.03 13.85 -5.46
N SER A 65 -14.06 14.49 -4.91
CA SER A 65 -15.41 14.48 -5.51
C SER A 65 -15.41 15.11 -6.90
N GLU A 66 -14.80 16.31 -7.06
CA GLU A 66 -14.73 17.00 -8.36
C GLU A 66 -13.93 16.20 -9.39
N PHE A 67 -12.84 15.57 -8.95
CA PHE A 67 -12.03 14.71 -9.83
C PHE A 67 -12.80 13.47 -10.26
N SER A 68 -13.53 12.82 -9.34
CA SER A 68 -14.38 11.67 -9.63
C SER A 68 -15.48 12.01 -10.65
N ASP A 69 -16.15 13.16 -10.50
CA ASP A 69 -17.16 13.61 -11.45
C ASP A 69 -16.59 13.80 -12.86
N ASN A 70 -15.37 14.35 -12.95
CA ASN A 70 -14.70 14.56 -14.25
C ASN A 70 -14.23 13.24 -14.88
N ILE A 71 -13.72 12.28 -14.10
CA ILE A 71 -13.44 10.92 -14.60
C ILE A 71 -14.71 10.27 -15.14
N CYS A 72 -15.79 10.29 -14.37
CA CYS A 72 -17.08 9.74 -14.78
C CYS A 72 -17.56 10.37 -16.10
N LEU A 73 -17.45 11.68 -16.23
CA LEU A 73 -17.82 12.41 -17.45
C LEU A 73 -16.97 11.94 -18.65
N GLY A 74 -15.64 11.84 -18.49
CA GLY A 74 -14.74 11.37 -19.54
C GLY A 74 -15.06 9.95 -20.01
N LEU A 75 -15.38 9.05 -19.07
CA LEU A 75 -15.81 7.68 -19.36
C LEU A 75 -17.17 7.64 -20.08
N ILE A 76 -18.16 8.41 -19.60
CA ILE A 76 -19.50 8.47 -20.18
C ILE A 76 -19.47 9.04 -21.60
N GLU A 77 -18.73 10.11 -21.86
CA GLU A 77 -18.57 10.67 -23.21
C GLU A 77 -17.79 9.74 -24.16
N SER A 78 -17.14 8.73 -23.61
CA SER A 78 -16.48 7.67 -24.38
C SER A 78 -17.32 6.39 -24.53
N GLY A 79 -18.58 6.39 -24.04
CA GLY A 79 -19.53 5.28 -24.22
C GLY A 79 -19.44 4.18 -23.16
N CYS A 80 -18.79 4.43 -22.01
CA CYS A 80 -18.71 3.46 -20.92
C CYS A 80 -20.00 3.39 -20.09
N GLU A 81 -20.30 2.21 -19.52
CA GLU A 81 -21.18 2.09 -18.35
C GLU A 81 -20.36 2.40 -17.10
N VAL A 82 -20.78 3.40 -16.31
CA VAL A 82 -20.10 3.82 -15.10
C VAL A 82 -20.92 3.47 -13.88
N ILE A 83 -20.30 2.80 -12.90
CA ILE A 83 -20.82 2.61 -11.56
C ILE A 83 -20.02 3.53 -10.63
N ASN A 84 -20.67 4.57 -10.12
CA ASN A 84 -20.09 5.43 -9.11
C ASN A 84 -20.45 4.89 -7.72
N ILE A 85 -19.44 4.50 -6.94
CA ILE A 85 -19.63 3.99 -5.57
C ILE A 85 -19.61 5.08 -4.50
N GLY A 86 -19.34 6.34 -4.90
CA GLY A 86 -19.24 7.45 -3.98
C GLY A 86 -17.92 7.47 -3.20
N ARG A 87 -17.98 8.11 -2.01
CA ARG A 87 -16.84 8.23 -1.12
C ARG A 87 -16.64 6.95 -0.31
N GLY A 88 -15.38 6.47 -0.26
CA GLY A 88 -15.01 5.30 0.54
C GLY A 88 -13.52 4.97 0.41
N PRO A 89 -13.04 3.92 1.06
CA PRO A 89 -11.66 3.49 0.98
C PRO A 89 -11.35 2.74 -0.33
N THR A 90 -10.06 2.69 -0.68
CA THR A 90 -9.57 1.97 -1.87
C THR A 90 -10.00 0.50 -1.92
N PRO A 91 -9.95 -0.29 -0.83
CA PRO A 91 -10.45 -1.67 -0.83
C PRO A 91 -11.91 -1.81 -1.25
N LEU A 92 -12.78 -0.87 -0.87
CA LEU A 92 -14.18 -0.87 -1.29
C LEU A 92 -14.33 -0.74 -2.81
N LEU A 93 -13.47 0.07 -3.46
CA LEU A 93 -13.44 0.16 -4.91
C LEU A 93 -13.02 -1.18 -5.55
N TYR A 94 -11.97 -1.80 -5.05
CA TYR A 94 -11.50 -3.08 -5.57
C TYR A 94 -12.56 -4.17 -5.42
N TYR A 95 -13.23 -4.22 -4.26
CA TYR A 95 -14.36 -5.11 -4.03
C TYR A 95 -15.49 -4.86 -5.02
N ALA A 96 -15.91 -3.61 -5.19
CA ALA A 96 -16.99 -3.24 -6.11
C ALA A 96 -16.65 -3.57 -7.57
N ALA A 97 -15.39 -3.35 -8.00
CA ALA A 97 -14.93 -3.71 -9.33
C ALA A 97 -15.01 -5.22 -9.58
N ASN A 98 -14.59 -6.02 -8.59
CA ASN A 98 -14.67 -7.48 -8.64
C ASN A 98 -16.14 -7.97 -8.68
N ARG A 99 -16.96 -7.54 -7.71
CA ARG A 99 -18.36 -8.00 -7.58
C ARG A 99 -19.25 -7.58 -8.74
N SER A 100 -19.01 -6.43 -9.33
CA SER A 100 -19.76 -5.97 -10.49
C SER A 100 -19.28 -6.55 -11.83
N ASN A 101 -18.22 -7.37 -11.84
CA ASN A 101 -17.55 -7.85 -13.07
C ASN A 101 -17.23 -6.68 -14.00
N SER A 102 -16.62 -5.64 -13.46
CA SER A 102 -16.24 -4.46 -14.23
C SER A 102 -14.89 -4.65 -14.91
N HIS A 103 -14.74 -4.08 -16.10
CA HIS A 103 -13.48 -4.15 -16.87
C HIS A 103 -12.41 -3.23 -16.27
N ALA A 104 -12.81 -2.16 -15.58
CA ALA A 104 -11.86 -1.27 -14.91
C ALA A 104 -12.45 -0.70 -13.61
N GLY A 105 -11.56 -0.39 -12.67
CA GLY A 105 -11.86 0.38 -11.47
C GLY A 105 -10.89 1.55 -11.34
N ILE A 106 -11.41 2.73 -10.95
CA ILE A 106 -10.60 3.93 -10.76
C ILE A 106 -10.90 4.51 -9.39
N MET A 107 -9.88 4.56 -8.54
CA MET A 107 -9.93 5.22 -7.24
C MET A 107 -9.27 6.59 -7.32
N VAL A 108 -10.05 7.62 -7.02
CA VAL A 108 -9.52 8.99 -6.88
C VAL A 108 -9.00 9.16 -5.47
N THR A 109 -7.68 9.20 -5.31
CA THR A 109 -7.03 9.25 -4.00
C THR A 109 -5.63 9.83 -4.05
N GLY A 110 -5.23 10.47 -2.96
CA GLY A 110 -3.86 10.82 -2.67
C GLY A 110 -3.20 9.87 -1.67
N SER A 111 -3.89 8.77 -1.22
CA SER A 111 -3.42 7.83 -0.20
C SER A 111 -2.89 8.57 1.05
N HIS A 112 -1.68 8.27 1.47
CA HIS A 112 -0.99 8.91 2.60
C HIS A 112 -0.26 10.22 2.26
N ASN A 113 -0.38 10.76 1.04
CA ASN A 113 0.25 12.04 0.71
C ASN A 113 -0.42 13.22 1.46
N PRO A 114 0.26 14.37 1.59
CA PRO A 114 -0.31 15.59 2.16
C PRO A 114 -1.65 16.00 1.53
N PRO A 115 -2.47 16.85 2.21
CA PRO A 115 -3.82 17.21 1.77
C PRO A 115 -3.92 17.79 0.36
N GLU A 116 -2.88 18.51 -0.09
CA GLU A 116 -2.81 19.14 -1.40
C GLU A 116 -2.54 18.17 -2.56
N TYR A 117 -2.21 16.90 -2.27
CA TYR A 117 -2.03 15.88 -3.30
C TYR A 117 -3.35 15.18 -3.63
N ASN A 118 -3.46 14.73 -4.89
CA ASN A 118 -4.48 13.77 -5.32
C ASN A 118 -3.97 12.95 -6.51
N GLY A 119 -4.75 11.97 -6.96
CA GLY A 119 -4.35 11.13 -8.06
C GLY A 119 -5.35 10.00 -8.36
N PHE A 120 -4.89 8.99 -9.09
CA PHE A 120 -5.75 7.91 -9.57
C PHE A 120 -5.03 6.57 -9.47
N LYS A 121 -5.57 5.66 -8.66
CA LYS A 121 -5.22 4.23 -8.70
C LYS A 121 -6.16 3.53 -9.68
N ILE A 122 -5.63 2.73 -10.59
CA ILE A 122 -6.39 2.09 -11.65
C ILE A 122 -6.18 0.58 -11.61
N VAL A 123 -7.26 -0.16 -11.78
CA VAL A 123 -7.24 -1.60 -12.02
C VAL A 123 -7.98 -1.93 -13.31
N VAL A 124 -7.53 -2.93 -14.04
CA VAL A 124 -8.19 -3.45 -15.25
C VAL A 124 -8.25 -4.98 -15.14
N ASP A 125 -9.44 -5.55 -15.32
CA ASP A 125 -9.71 -6.98 -15.12
C ASP A 125 -9.18 -7.51 -13.78
N ASN A 126 -9.40 -6.74 -12.71
CA ASN A 126 -8.93 -6.97 -11.34
C ASN A 126 -7.40 -7.08 -11.21
N LYS A 127 -6.66 -6.58 -12.19
CA LYS A 127 -5.19 -6.50 -12.16
C LYS A 127 -4.74 -5.06 -12.04
N PRO A 128 -3.61 -4.78 -11.37
CA PRO A 128 -3.07 -3.44 -11.29
C PRO A 128 -2.72 -2.88 -12.66
N PHE A 129 -3.04 -1.61 -12.86
CA PHE A 129 -2.74 -0.87 -14.07
C PHE A 129 -1.65 0.18 -13.76
N TYR A 130 -0.39 -0.12 -14.08
CA TYR A 130 0.78 0.64 -13.62
C TYR A 130 1.91 0.64 -14.66
N GLY A 131 2.99 1.35 -14.38
CA GLY A 131 4.20 1.43 -15.19
C GLY A 131 3.92 1.93 -16.62
N PRO A 132 4.39 1.20 -17.65
CA PRO A 132 4.21 1.60 -19.05
C PRO A 132 2.75 1.86 -19.45
N LYS A 133 1.78 1.17 -18.84
CA LYS A 133 0.35 1.34 -19.13
C LYS A 133 -0.14 2.75 -18.72
N ILE A 134 0.34 3.29 -17.60
CA ILE A 134 0.04 4.67 -17.18
C ILE A 134 0.60 5.67 -18.21
N GLN A 135 1.83 5.45 -18.68
CA GLN A 135 2.44 6.27 -19.73
C GLN A 135 1.64 6.23 -21.05
N GLU A 136 1.02 5.10 -21.36
CA GLU A 136 0.13 4.98 -22.54
C GLU A 136 -1.10 5.89 -22.42
N LEU A 137 -1.68 6.04 -21.21
CA LEU A 137 -2.80 7.00 -21.00
C LEU A 137 -2.37 8.44 -21.31
N GLY A 138 -1.18 8.84 -20.84
CA GLY A 138 -0.61 10.16 -21.16
C GLY A 138 -0.42 10.35 -22.67
N LYS A 139 0.09 9.34 -23.38
CA LYS A 139 0.26 9.38 -24.83
C LYS A 139 -1.08 9.49 -25.57
N ILE A 140 -2.10 8.72 -25.17
CA ILE A 140 -3.46 8.79 -25.75
C ILE A 140 -4.04 10.20 -25.55
N SER A 141 -3.91 10.75 -24.34
CA SER A 141 -4.36 12.11 -24.02
C SER A 141 -3.68 13.16 -24.89
N ASN A 142 -2.37 13.10 -25.03
CA ASN A 142 -1.58 14.05 -25.80
C ASN A 142 -1.87 13.99 -27.32
N HIS A 143 -2.14 12.81 -27.85
CA HIS A 143 -2.50 12.63 -29.26
C HIS A 143 -3.95 13.00 -29.56
N GLY A 144 -4.84 13.05 -28.58
CA GLY A 144 -6.25 13.38 -28.75
C GLY A 144 -7.06 12.32 -29.52
N LYS A 145 -6.56 11.10 -29.60
CA LYS A 145 -7.23 9.99 -30.30
C LYS A 145 -8.22 9.27 -29.39
N PHE A 146 -9.25 9.98 -28.97
CA PHE A 146 -10.27 9.44 -28.08
C PHE A 146 -11.41 8.76 -28.86
N ILE A 147 -11.93 7.67 -28.30
CA ILE A 147 -13.25 7.20 -28.70
C ILE A 147 -14.32 8.16 -28.17
N ASN A 148 -15.42 8.27 -28.91
CA ASN A 148 -16.59 9.01 -28.48
C ASN A 148 -17.80 8.09 -28.50
N GLY A 149 -18.69 8.29 -27.52
CA GLY A 149 -19.88 7.48 -27.36
C GLY A 149 -20.88 8.13 -26.41
N LYS A 150 -21.96 7.41 -26.15
CA LYS A 150 -22.96 7.81 -25.16
C LYS A 150 -23.05 6.69 -24.12
N GLY A 151 -22.35 6.86 -23.01
CA GLY A 151 -22.39 5.98 -21.87
C GLY A 151 -23.53 6.36 -20.92
N VAL A 152 -23.62 5.58 -19.85
CA VAL A 152 -24.56 5.80 -18.74
C VAL A 152 -23.84 5.72 -17.42
N SER A 153 -24.39 6.36 -16.38
CA SER A 153 -23.88 6.25 -15.02
C SER A 153 -25.00 5.89 -14.07
N LYS A 154 -24.65 5.10 -13.04
CA LYS A 154 -25.51 4.85 -11.88
C LYS A 154 -24.69 4.91 -10.60
N THR A 155 -25.31 5.28 -9.49
CA THR A 155 -24.68 5.21 -8.16
C THR A 155 -25.11 3.93 -7.48
N VAL A 156 -24.17 3.21 -6.89
CA VAL A 156 -24.41 1.97 -6.15
C VAL A 156 -23.54 1.97 -4.90
N ASP A 157 -24.14 1.76 -3.74
CA ASP A 157 -23.42 1.59 -2.48
C ASP A 157 -23.09 0.11 -2.27
N PHE A 158 -21.83 -0.23 -2.12
CA PHE A 158 -21.31 -1.57 -1.84
C PHE A 158 -20.90 -1.77 -0.38
N SER A 159 -21.09 -0.78 0.49
CA SER A 159 -20.57 -0.81 1.87
C SER A 159 -21.10 -1.99 2.68
N ASN A 160 -22.40 -2.24 2.60
CA ASN A 160 -23.01 -3.36 3.33
C ASN A 160 -22.57 -4.72 2.78
N ASP A 161 -22.56 -4.89 1.45
CA ASP A 161 -22.14 -6.14 0.80
C ASP A 161 -20.68 -6.45 1.14
N TYR A 162 -19.81 -5.43 1.15
CA TYR A 162 -18.41 -5.56 1.53
C TYR A 162 -18.25 -6.00 3.00
N LEU A 163 -18.97 -5.38 3.93
CA LEU A 163 -18.92 -5.77 5.34
C LEU A 163 -19.47 -7.20 5.56
N GLU A 164 -20.54 -7.56 4.87
CA GLU A 164 -21.09 -8.92 4.93
C GLU A 164 -20.07 -9.95 4.42
N GLU A 165 -19.37 -9.65 3.34
CA GLU A 165 -18.31 -10.51 2.81
C GLU A 165 -17.15 -10.69 3.81
N ILE A 166 -16.74 -9.61 4.50
CA ILE A 166 -15.72 -9.68 5.58
C ILE A 166 -16.20 -10.68 6.66
N PHE A 167 -17.42 -10.51 7.19
CA PHE A 167 -17.93 -11.39 8.23
C PHE A 167 -18.13 -12.84 7.77
N ASN A 168 -18.51 -13.07 6.52
CA ASN A 168 -18.63 -14.41 5.95
C ASN A 168 -17.26 -15.12 5.85
N SER A 169 -16.22 -14.38 5.58
CA SER A 169 -14.85 -14.90 5.47
C SER A 169 -14.10 -15.01 6.80
N THR A 170 -14.65 -14.40 7.87
CA THR A 170 -14.08 -14.39 9.23
C THR A 170 -15.11 -14.81 10.26
N PRO A 171 -15.50 -16.10 10.30
CA PRO A 171 -16.66 -16.58 11.05
C PRO A 171 -16.48 -16.60 12.57
N SER A 172 -15.24 -16.52 13.08
CA SER A 172 -14.95 -16.53 14.51
C SER A 172 -14.21 -15.26 14.90
N LEU A 173 -14.78 -14.50 15.84
CA LEU A 173 -14.23 -13.20 16.27
C LEU A 173 -14.28 -13.08 17.79
N PRO A 174 -13.18 -12.68 18.46
CA PRO A 174 -13.10 -12.57 19.89
C PRO A 174 -13.79 -11.30 20.42
N ALA A 175 -14.31 -11.36 21.63
CA ALA A 175 -14.81 -10.19 22.33
C ALA A 175 -13.66 -9.43 23.00
N LEU A 176 -12.88 -8.67 22.20
CA LEU A 176 -11.75 -7.87 22.66
C LEU A 176 -12.11 -6.39 22.80
N LYS A 177 -11.30 -5.68 23.57
CA LYS A 177 -11.33 -4.21 23.62
C LYS A 177 -10.32 -3.65 22.62
N VAL A 178 -10.79 -3.00 21.55
CA VAL A 178 -9.96 -2.58 20.40
C VAL A 178 -10.10 -1.09 20.15
N ALA A 179 -8.97 -0.41 19.97
CA ALA A 179 -8.92 0.98 19.54
C ALA A 179 -8.75 1.08 18.02
N TRP A 180 -9.40 2.06 17.37
CA TRP A 180 -9.41 2.24 15.92
C TRP A 180 -9.14 3.69 15.56
N ASP A 181 -8.19 3.93 14.68
CA ASP A 181 -7.79 5.24 14.19
C ASP A 181 -7.70 5.29 12.66
N PRO A 182 -8.77 5.66 11.96
CA PRO A 182 -8.75 5.89 10.52
C PRO A 182 -8.10 7.21 10.09
N GLY A 183 -7.47 7.98 11.00
CA GLY A 183 -6.69 9.18 10.67
C GLY A 183 -7.46 10.26 9.90
N ASN A 184 -8.76 10.43 10.12
CA ASN A 184 -9.67 11.25 9.33
C ASN A 184 -9.75 10.84 7.83
N GLY A 185 -9.26 9.64 7.49
CA GLY A 185 -9.26 9.07 6.15
C GLY A 185 -10.61 8.49 5.72
N SER A 186 -10.67 8.03 4.47
CA SER A 186 -11.92 7.55 3.84
C SER A 186 -12.48 6.25 4.40
N ALA A 187 -11.69 5.51 5.20
CA ALA A 187 -12.14 4.30 5.89
C ALA A 187 -13.08 4.57 7.08
N GLY A 188 -13.13 5.82 7.59
CA GLY A 188 -13.81 6.16 8.84
C GLY A 188 -15.26 5.69 8.95
N GLU A 189 -16.12 6.04 7.98
CA GLU A 189 -17.55 5.68 7.98
C GLU A 189 -17.77 4.16 7.89
N LEU A 190 -16.90 3.47 7.14
CA LEU A 190 -16.97 2.03 6.98
C LEU A 190 -16.54 1.30 8.27
N ILE A 191 -15.48 1.80 8.94
CA ILE A 191 -15.03 1.29 10.25
C ILE A 191 -16.09 1.55 11.33
N GLU A 192 -16.75 2.71 11.35
CA GLU A 192 -17.89 2.96 12.25
C GLU A 192 -19.01 1.93 12.08
N SER A 193 -19.25 1.50 10.85
CA SER A 193 -20.27 0.49 10.53
C SER A 193 -19.80 -0.93 10.90
N LEU A 194 -18.51 -1.21 10.69
CA LEU A 194 -17.85 -2.49 11.02
C LEU A 194 -17.92 -2.75 12.54
N VAL A 195 -17.45 -1.78 13.35
CA VAL A 195 -17.31 -1.96 14.82
C VAL A 195 -18.65 -2.15 15.52
N LYS A 196 -19.75 -1.66 14.95
CA LYS A 196 -21.12 -1.91 15.48
C LYS A 196 -21.54 -3.38 15.37
N LYS A 197 -20.90 -4.13 14.48
CA LYS A 197 -21.20 -5.56 14.24
C LYS A 197 -20.16 -6.49 14.89
N LEU A 198 -19.00 -5.99 15.28
CA LEU A 198 -17.96 -6.77 15.94
C LEU A 198 -18.30 -7.03 17.41
N PRO A 199 -17.98 -8.22 17.97
CA PRO A 199 -18.10 -8.50 19.39
C PRO A 199 -17.02 -7.76 20.20
N GLY A 200 -17.33 -7.39 21.45
CA GLY A 200 -16.39 -6.73 22.35
C GLY A 200 -16.64 -5.24 22.54
N GLU A 201 -15.61 -4.51 22.93
CA GLU A 201 -15.63 -3.06 23.14
C GLU A 201 -14.74 -2.37 22.12
N HIS A 202 -15.26 -1.38 21.39
CA HIS A 202 -14.53 -0.69 20.36
C HIS A 202 -14.51 0.83 20.61
N ILE A 203 -13.31 1.42 20.60
CA ILE A 203 -13.11 2.86 20.79
C ILE A 203 -12.56 3.43 19.49
N LEU A 204 -13.28 4.39 18.91
CA LEU A 204 -12.88 5.06 17.68
C LEU A 204 -12.38 6.47 17.98
N ILE A 205 -11.25 6.82 17.38
CA ILE A 205 -10.77 8.19 17.27
C ILE A 205 -10.62 8.57 15.80
N ASN A 206 -10.67 9.85 15.50
CA ASN A 206 -10.42 10.39 14.14
C ASN A 206 -11.25 9.73 13.02
N SER A 207 -12.45 9.18 13.34
CA SER A 207 -13.30 8.49 12.36
C SER A 207 -14.02 9.43 11.40
N LYS A 208 -14.23 10.71 11.80
CA LYS A 208 -14.86 11.70 10.92
C LYS A 208 -13.93 12.00 9.74
N ILE A 209 -14.41 11.72 8.53
CA ILE A 209 -13.66 11.99 7.30
C ILE A 209 -13.44 13.50 7.13
N ASP A 210 -12.17 13.91 6.97
CA ASP A 210 -11.78 15.30 6.72
C ASP A 210 -10.50 15.32 5.87
N GLY A 211 -10.62 15.84 4.65
CA GLY A 211 -9.50 15.88 3.69
C GLY A 211 -8.34 16.82 4.07
N ASN A 212 -8.46 17.58 5.17
CA ASN A 212 -7.34 18.34 5.74
C ASN A 212 -6.51 17.53 6.75
N PHE A 213 -6.97 16.34 7.18
CA PHE A 213 -6.33 15.46 8.16
C PHE A 213 -5.92 16.21 9.45
N PRO A 214 -6.88 16.83 10.18
CA PRO A 214 -6.56 17.76 11.26
C PRO A 214 -5.95 17.11 12.51
N SER A 215 -6.11 15.80 12.69
CA SER A 215 -5.65 15.10 13.88
C SER A 215 -4.18 14.74 13.82
N HIS A 216 -3.77 14.13 12.72
CA HIS A 216 -2.40 13.77 12.37
C HIS A 216 -2.34 13.38 10.89
N HIS A 217 -1.15 13.31 10.33
CA HIS A 217 -0.97 12.82 8.96
C HIS A 217 -1.35 11.33 8.88
N PRO A 218 -2.21 10.89 7.93
CA PRO A 218 -2.72 9.53 7.88
C PRO A 218 -1.72 8.58 7.19
N ASP A 219 -0.58 8.37 7.83
CA ASP A 219 0.45 7.42 7.40
C ASP A 219 0.89 6.57 8.59
N PRO A 220 0.44 5.30 8.70
CA PRO A 220 0.77 4.43 9.81
C PRO A 220 2.20 3.90 9.80
N THR A 221 3.00 4.25 8.78
CA THR A 221 4.43 3.88 8.73
C THR A 221 5.32 4.84 9.52
N VAL A 222 4.76 5.95 9.98
CA VAL A 222 5.44 7.00 10.74
C VAL A 222 5.03 6.90 12.21
N PRO A 223 5.96 6.57 13.14
CA PRO A 223 5.63 6.36 14.56
C PRO A 223 4.91 7.53 15.23
N GLU A 224 5.25 8.77 14.87
CA GLU A 224 4.66 9.99 15.39
C GLU A 224 3.16 10.08 15.10
N ASN A 225 2.71 9.55 13.96
CA ASN A 225 1.31 9.52 13.58
C ASN A 225 0.50 8.51 14.41
N LEU A 226 1.17 7.57 15.07
CA LEU A 226 0.54 6.54 15.90
C LEU A 226 0.44 6.93 17.39
N GLU A 227 1.00 8.06 17.81
CA GLU A 227 1.07 8.44 19.23
C GLU A 227 -0.30 8.58 19.89
N GLN A 228 -1.31 9.14 19.18
CA GLN A 228 -2.67 9.24 19.73
C GLN A 228 -3.27 7.85 19.97
N LEU A 229 -3.11 6.92 19.03
CA LEU A 229 -3.60 5.55 19.17
C LEU A 229 -2.86 4.80 20.28
N ARG A 230 -1.53 4.93 20.36
CA ARG A 230 -0.71 4.31 21.41
C ARG A 230 -1.12 4.77 22.81
N ALA A 231 -1.31 6.09 22.97
CA ALA A 231 -1.79 6.68 24.21
C ALA A 231 -3.19 6.17 24.58
N LEU A 232 -4.10 6.06 23.60
CA LEU A 232 -5.44 5.53 23.79
C LEU A 232 -5.42 4.07 24.24
N VAL A 233 -4.68 3.21 23.52
CA VAL A 233 -4.54 1.78 23.83
C VAL A 233 -4.08 1.57 25.28
N THR A 234 -3.03 2.28 25.70
CA THR A 234 -2.48 2.16 27.06
C THR A 234 -3.40 2.74 28.13
N LYS A 235 -3.99 3.92 27.89
CA LYS A 235 -4.88 4.60 28.82
C LYS A 235 -6.17 3.80 29.07
N GLU A 236 -6.80 3.36 28.00
CA GLU A 236 -8.09 2.64 28.05
C GLU A 236 -7.91 1.14 28.27
N LYS A 237 -6.66 0.66 28.35
CA LYS A 237 -6.29 -0.76 28.50
C LYS A 237 -6.91 -1.63 27.42
N CYS A 238 -6.81 -1.17 26.15
CA CYS A 238 -7.23 -1.97 25.03
C CYS A 238 -6.30 -3.18 24.82
N ASP A 239 -6.83 -4.27 24.29
CA ASP A 239 -6.04 -5.46 23.92
C ASP A 239 -5.10 -5.16 22.75
N LEU A 240 -5.55 -4.29 21.83
CA LEU A 240 -4.78 -3.81 20.66
C LEU A 240 -5.42 -2.56 20.07
N GLY A 241 -4.72 -1.97 19.08
CA GLY A 241 -5.21 -0.87 18.28
C GLY A 241 -4.84 -1.00 16.81
N PHE A 242 -5.69 -0.45 15.93
CA PHE A 242 -5.48 -0.39 14.49
C PHE A 242 -5.47 1.05 13.99
N ALA A 243 -4.48 1.40 13.17
CA ALA A 243 -4.41 2.64 12.42
C ALA A 243 -4.51 2.37 10.93
N PHE A 244 -5.04 3.32 10.16
CA PHE A 244 -5.22 3.22 8.73
C PHE A 244 -4.65 4.45 8.03
N ASP A 245 -4.21 4.29 6.77
CA ASP A 245 -3.83 5.42 5.97
C ASP A 245 -5.04 6.14 5.32
N GLY A 246 -4.78 7.21 4.58
CA GLY A 246 -5.83 8.12 4.10
C GLY A 246 -6.90 7.47 3.22
N ASP A 247 -6.57 6.39 2.51
CA ASP A 247 -7.52 5.64 1.68
C ASP A 247 -7.73 4.17 2.12
N GLY A 248 -7.20 3.81 3.29
CA GLY A 248 -7.55 2.57 4.00
C GLY A 248 -6.98 1.30 3.38
N ASP A 249 -5.89 1.36 2.62
CA ASP A 249 -5.22 0.20 2.07
C ASP A 249 -3.93 -0.19 2.82
N ARG A 250 -3.52 0.61 3.84
CA ARG A 250 -2.42 0.29 4.77
C ARG A 250 -2.91 0.23 6.19
N ILE A 251 -2.33 -0.71 6.95
CA ILE A 251 -2.61 -0.92 8.37
C ILE A 251 -1.37 -0.71 9.23
N GLY A 252 -1.56 -0.03 10.36
CA GLY A 252 -0.64 -0.01 11.50
C GLY A 252 -1.29 -0.73 12.69
N ILE A 253 -0.51 -1.46 13.46
CA ILE A 253 -1.01 -2.28 14.56
C ILE A 253 -0.26 -1.94 15.84
N ILE A 254 -1.00 -1.76 16.93
CA ILE A 254 -0.47 -1.46 18.25
C ILE A 254 -0.91 -2.56 19.21
N ASP A 255 0.02 -3.12 19.98
CA ASP A 255 -0.33 -4.08 21.04
C ASP A 255 -0.72 -3.37 22.36
N LYS A 256 -1.20 -4.13 23.33
CA LYS A 256 -1.65 -3.61 24.64
C LYS A 256 -0.60 -2.82 25.43
N PHE A 257 0.68 -2.95 25.09
CA PHE A 257 1.79 -2.20 25.69
C PHE A 257 2.17 -0.95 24.90
N GLY A 258 1.44 -0.60 23.83
CA GLY A 258 1.75 0.52 22.97
C GLY A 258 2.90 0.27 21.98
N ARG A 259 3.30 -0.99 21.77
CA ARG A 259 4.35 -1.34 20.81
C ARG A 259 3.76 -1.46 19.40
N ILE A 260 4.50 -0.96 18.42
CA ILE A 260 4.11 -1.03 17.00
C ILE A 260 4.48 -2.39 16.45
N LEU A 261 3.53 -3.07 15.80
CA LEU A 261 3.77 -4.21 14.92
C LEU A 261 3.90 -3.70 13.49
N TRP A 262 5.06 -3.88 12.89
CA TRP A 262 5.28 -3.54 11.49
C TRP A 262 4.68 -4.57 10.54
N GLY A 263 4.47 -4.19 9.28
CA GLY A 263 3.82 -5.05 8.29
C GLY A 263 4.47 -6.44 8.12
N ASP A 264 5.79 -6.51 8.13
CA ASP A 264 6.54 -7.77 8.05
C ASP A 264 6.33 -8.69 9.27
N GLN A 265 6.27 -8.13 10.48
CA GLN A 265 5.96 -8.87 11.70
C GLN A 265 4.52 -9.36 11.72
N TYR A 266 3.61 -8.54 11.22
CA TYR A 266 2.22 -8.92 11.04
C TYR A 266 2.07 -10.09 10.06
N ILE A 267 2.74 -10.04 8.90
CA ILE A 267 2.72 -11.13 7.91
C ILE A 267 3.33 -12.40 8.52
N ALA A 268 4.42 -12.28 9.29
CA ALA A 268 5.06 -13.43 9.94
C ALA A 268 4.10 -14.14 10.92
N LEU A 269 3.28 -13.39 11.65
CA LEU A 269 2.24 -13.94 12.52
C LEU A 269 1.14 -14.64 11.71
N LEU A 270 0.61 -13.98 10.68
CA LEU A 270 -0.49 -14.52 9.88
C LEU A 270 -0.05 -15.64 8.93
N ALA A 271 1.24 -15.76 8.63
CA ALA A 271 1.78 -16.92 7.93
C ALA A 271 1.47 -18.23 8.67
N GLN A 272 1.35 -18.19 10.02
CA GLN A 272 0.97 -19.36 10.83
C GLN A 272 -0.46 -19.82 10.55
N ASP A 273 -1.39 -18.91 10.33
CA ASP A 273 -2.77 -19.20 9.97
C ASP A 273 -2.85 -19.74 8.53
N VAL A 274 -2.32 -18.97 7.60
CA VAL A 274 -2.41 -19.28 6.17
C VAL A 274 -1.70 -20.60 5.81
N LEU A 275 -0.53 -20.86 6.38
CA LEU A 275 0.22 -22.10 6.11
C LEU A 275 -0.35 -23.33 6.82
N ALA A 276 -1.16 -23.16 7.87
CA ALA A 276 -1.93 -24.26 8.44
C ALA A 276 -2.97 -24.81 7.46
N ASP A 277 -3.65 -23.92 6.73
CA ASP A 277 -4.66 -24.27 5.72
C ASP A 277 -4.03 -24.60 4.35
N SER A 278 -2.88 -24.01 4.03
CA SER A 278 -2.18 -24.15 2.75
C SER A 278 -0.71 -24.51 2.93
N PRO A 279 -0.38 -25.73 3.41
CA PRO A 279 0.99 -26.16 3.63
C PRO A 279 1.84 -26.08 2.35
N GLY A 280 3.04 -25.52 2.46
CA GLY A 280 3.96 -25.36 1.32
C GLY A 280 3.62 -24.22 0.38
N ALA A 281 2.63 -23.38 0.71
CA ALA A 281 2.31 -22.21 -0.11
C ALA A 281 3.44 -21.17 -0.11
N THR A 282 3.54 -20.44 -1.22
CA THR A 282 4.44 -19.28 -1.34
C THR A 282 3.83 -18.09 -0.62
N ILE A 283 4.60 -17.45 0.26
CA ILE A 283 4.24 -16.18 0.91
C ILE A 283 5.22 -15.11 0.46
N ILE A 284 4.71 -13.93 0.07
CA ILE A 284 5.52 -12.86 -0.51
C ILE A 284 5.72 -11.75 0.53
N GLY A 285 6.98 -11.33 0.72
CA GLY A 285 7.35 -10.10 1.40
C GLY A 285 8.12 -9.18 0.46
N ASP A 286 8.03 -7.85 0.63
CA ASP A 286 8.85 -6.94 -0.15
C ASP A 286 10.33 -6.96 0.33
N VAL A 287 11.22 -6.42 -0.51
CA VAL A 287 12.67 -6.43 -0.24
C VAL A 287 13.05 -5.71 1.06
N LYS A 288 12.22 -4.82 1.58
CA LYS A 288 12.41 -4.09 2.85
C LYS A 288 12.04 -4.91 4.08
N CYS A 289 11.32 -6.00 3.91
CA CYS A 289 10.90 -6.85 5.02
C CYS A 289 12.09 -7.45 5.78
N SER A 290 11.90 -7.59 7.09
CA SER A 290 12.83 -8.26 7.98
C SER A 290 13.15 -9.69 7.51
N GLN A 291 14.39 -10.13 7.73
CA GLN A 291 14.77 -11.53 7.50
C GLN A 291 13.94 -12.48 8.37
N VAL A 292 13.52 -12.03 9.55
CA VAL A 292 12.63 -12.78 10.46
C VAL A 292 11.37 -13.27 9.74
N LEU A 293 10.78 -12.48 8.84
CA LEU A 293 9.61 -12.92 8.06
C LEU A 293 9.93 -14.14 7.20
N PHE A 294 11.01 -14.09 6.44
CA PHE A 294 11.37 -15.15 5.50
C PHE A 294 11.78 -16.43 6.25
N ASP A 295 12.46 -16.29 7.37
CA ASP A 295 12.86 -17.41 8.23
C ASP A 295 11.64 -18.06 8.91
N GLU A 296 10.65 -17.26 9.37
CA GLU A 296 9.40 -17.78 9.93
C GLU A 296 8.58 -18.54 8.89
N ILE A 297 8.49 -18.04 7.65
CA ILE A 297 7.83 -18.78 6.55
C ILE A 297 8.51 -20.13 6.32
N LEU A 298 9.85 -20.18 6.29
CA LEU A 298 10.61 -21.43 6.18
C LEU A 298 10.36 -22.37 7.36
N ARG A 299 10.41 -21.84 8.60
CA ARG A 299 10.13 -22.61 9.82
C ARG A 299 8.74 -23.25 9.79
N LEU A 300 7.77 -22.55 9.22
CA LEU A 300 6.38 -23.02 9.02
C LEU A 300 6.22 -23.91 7.77
N LYS A 301 7.32 -24.26 7.09
CA LYS A 301 7.35 -25.07 5.87
C LYS A 301 6.62 -24.45 4.68
N GLY A 302 6.50 -23.13 4.64
CA GLY A 302 6.12 -22.36 3.46
C GLY A 302 7.31 -22.06 2.56
N ILE A 303 7.05 -21.44 1.42
CA ILE A 303 8.07 -20.97 0.48
C ILE A 303 8.15 -19.44 0.58
N PRO A 304 9.21 -18.86 1.18
CA PRO A 304 9.37 -17.43 1.21
C PRO A 304 9.76 -16.90 -0.17
N LEU A 305 9.12 -15.81 -0.59
CA LEU A 305 9.46 -15.11 -1.82
C LEU A 305 9.66 -13.62 -1.54
N MET A 306 10.89 -13.16 -1.66
CA MET A 306 11.22 -11.74 -1.61
C MET A 306 10.93 -11.10 -2.98
N TRP A 307 10.21 -9.97 -3.00
CA TRP A 307 9.83 -9.32 -4.23
C TRP A 307 10.03 -7.81 -4.17
N LYS A 308 9.76 -7.14 -5.31
CA LYS A 308 9.85 -5.68 -5.44
C LYS A 308 8.85 -4.99 -4.53
N THR A 309 9.27 -3.86 -3.94
CA THR A 309 8.36 -2.94 -3.25
C THR A 309 7.37 -2.33 -4.25
N GLY A 310 6.13 -2.20 -3.81
CA GLY A 310 5.04 -1.60 -4.58
C GLY A 310 3.83 -2.51 -4.68
N HIS A 311 2.71 -2.05 -4.13
CA HIS A 311 1.46 -2.81 -4.06
C HIS A 311 1.02 -3.41 -5.41
N SER A 312 1.30 -2.72 -6.51
CA SER A 312 0.99 -3.19 -7.87
C SER A 312 1.87 -4.38 -8.27
N CYS A 313 3.18 -4.31 -8.00
CA CYS A 313 4.13 -5.40 -8.28
C CYS A 313 3.83 -6.63 -7.43
N ILE A 314 3.47 -6.44 -6.16
CA ILE A 314 3.10 -7.54 -5.24
C ILE A 314 1.82 -8.23 -5.72
N LYS A 315 0.76 -7.49 -6.06
CA LYS A 315 -0.50 -8.06 -6.58
C LYS A 315 -0.30 -8.89 -7.85
N GLU A 316 0.51 -8.41 -8.78
CA GLU A 316 0.82 -9.14 -10.01
C GLU A 316 1.60 -10.44 -9.72
N LYS A 317 2.63 -10.36 -8.86
CA LYS A 317 3.42 -11.53 -8.47
C LYS A 317 2.62 -12.55 -7.67
N MET A 318 1.73 -12.07 -6.80
CA MET A 318 0.83 -12.91 -6.04
C MET A 318 -0.09 -13.75 -6.94
N GLN A 319 -0.64 -13.15 -8.01
CA GLN A 319 -1.41 -13.89 -9.00
C GLN A 319 -0.55 -14.89 -9.79
N GLU A 320 0.66 -14.49 -10.19
CA GLU A 320 1.59 -15.34 -10.95
C GLU A 320 1.94 -16.64 -10.22
N VAL A 321 2.22 -16.54 -8.92
CA VAL A 321 2.66 -17.69 -8.10
C VAL A 321 1.54 -18.29 -7.24
N SER A 322 0.31 -17.78 -7.37
CA SER A 322 -0.85 -18.19 -6.56
C SER A 322 -0.59 -18.11 -5.06
N SER A 323 0.04 -17.01 -4.62
CA SER A 323 0.35 -16.80 -3.20
C SER A 323 -0.92 -16.49 -2.41
N PRO A 324 -1.22 -17.19 -1.31
CA PRO A 324 -2.41 -16.92 -0.48
C PRO A 324 -2.25 -15.70 0.43
N LEU A 325 -1.01 -15.28 0.73
CA LEU A 325 -0.68 -14.14 1.58
C LEU A 325 0.54 -13.41 1.02
N ALA A 326 0.44 -12.11 0.96
CA ALA A 326 1.55 -11.25 0.64
C ALA A 326 1.48 -9.95 1.45
N GLY A 327 2.58 -9.22 1.52
CA GLY A 327 2.52 -7.88 2.08
C GLY A 327 3.85 -7.14 2.02
N GLU A 328 3.80 -5.90 2.48
CA GLU A 328 4.91 -4.97 2.50
C GLU A 328 5.16 -4.47 3.92
N MET A 329 6.40 -4.12 4.22
CA MET A 329 6.74 -3.47 5.49
C MET A 329 5.89 -2.21 5.74
N SER A 330 5.46 -1.53 4.68
CA SER A 330 4.62 -0.34 4.73
C SER A 330 3.17 -0.56 5.17
N GLY A 331 2.77 -1.81 5.44
CA GLY A 331 1.43 -2.14 5.91
C GLY A 331 0.39 -2.44 4.83
N HIS A 332 0.76 -2.51 3.55
CA HIS A 332 -0.10 -3.14 2.54
C HIS A 332 -0.11 -4.64 2.76
N ILE A 333 -1.28 -5.23 3.00
CA ILE A 333 -1.47 -6.66 3.25
C ILE A 333 -2.50 -7.20 2.28
N PHE A 334 -2.19 -8.35 1.71
CA PHE A 334 -2.95 -8.97 0.63
C PHE A 334 -3.29 -10.41 1.00
N PHE A 335 -4.57 -10.76 0.96
CA PHE A 335 -5.03 -12.12 1.16
C PHE A 335 -5.74 -12.63 -0.09
N SER A 336 -5.43 -13.85 -0.54
CA SER A 336 -6.15 -14.53 -1.60
C SER A 336 -6.65 -15.93 -1.21
N ASP A 337 -6.43 -16.35 0.04
CA ASP A 337 -6.93 -17.61 0.58
C ASP A 337 -8.45 -17.59 0.80
N ARG A 338 -8.95 -16.54 1.46
CA ARG A 338 -10.38 -16.32 1.76
C ARG A 338 -10.83 -14.91 1.33
N TRP A 339 -10.01 -14.21 0.53
CA TRP A 339 -10.24 -12.86 0.03
C TRP A 339 -9.81 -12.73 -1.43
N PHE A 340 -9.87 -11.56 -2.01
CA PHE A 340 -9.75 -11.32 -3.45
C PHE A 340 -8.34 -11.02 -3.94
N GLY A 341 -7.34 -10.97 -3.07
CA GLY A 341 -5.94 -10.75 -3.45
C GLY A 341 -5.54 -9.28 -3.68
N PHE A 342 -6.37 -8.33 -3.26
CA PHE A 342 -5.98 -6.92 -3.23
C PHE A 342 -5.57 -6.46 -1.81
N ASP A 343 -4.88 -5.31 -1.73
CA ASP A 343 -4.50 -4.66 -0.48
C ASP A 343 -5.74 -4.14 0.25
N ASP A 344 -5.94 -4.64 1.48
CA ASP A 344 -7.14 -4.35 2.26
C ASP A 344 -6.82 -4.30 3.76
N ALA A 345 -6.63 -3.09 4.27
CA ALA A 345 -6.31 -2.88 5.67
C ALA A 345 -7.48 -3.20 6.61
N ILE A 346 -8.72 -2.99 6.16
CA ILE A 346 -9.91 -3.27 6.94
C ILE A 346 -10.10 -4.78 7.09
N TYR A 347 -10.00 -5.52 5.99
CA TYR A 347 -10.02 -6.98 6.03
C TYR A 347 -8.85 -7.53 6.87
N ALA A 348 -7.65 -6.99 6.69
CA ALA A 348 -6.47 -7.38 7.46
C ALA A 348 -6.68 -7.21 8.97
N ALA A 349 -7.31 -6.10 9.41
CA ALA A 349 -7.63 -5.90 10.83
C ALA A 349 -8.56 -7.01 11.36
N VAL A 350 -9.64 -7.33 10.65
CA VAL A 350 -10.60 -8.37 11.07
C VAL A 350 -9.97 -9.75 10.99
N ARG A 351 -9.12 -10.01 10.00
CA ARG A 351 -8.37 -11.28 9.88
C ARG A 351 -7.43 -11.51 11.08
N LEU A 352 -6.78 -10.45 11.58
CA LEU A 352 -5.99 -10.56 12.81
C LEU A 352 -6.87 -10.90 14.01
N LEU A 353 -8.04 -10.26 14.15
CA LEU A 353 -8.96 -10.59 15.25
C LEU A 353 -9.37 -12.07 15.20
N MET A 354 -9.71 -12.61 14.03
CA MET A 354 -10.03 -14.01 13.85
C MET A 354 -8.84 -14.92 14.26
N PHE A 355 -7.64 -14.60 13.82
CA PHE A 355 -6.43 -15.34 14.19
C PHE A 355 -6.19 -15.34 15.71
N LEU A 356 -6.42 -14.21 16.40
CA LEU A 356 -6.30 -14.12 17.87
C LEU A 356 -7.34 -15.01 18.58
N ASP A 357 -8.57 -15.10 18.05
CA ASP A 357 -9.60 -15.99 18.57
C ASP A 357 -9.19 -17.46 18.44
N GLU A 358 -8.76 -17.87 17.25
CA GLU A 358 -8.28 -19.22 16.97
C GLU A 358 -7.10 -19.65 17.85
N LYS A 359 -6.14 -18.74 18.06
CA LYS A 359 -4.97 -18.98 18.91
C LYS A 359 -5.28 -18.90 20.40
N SER A 360 -6.34 -18.22 20.80
CA SER A 360 -6.65 -17.93 22.20
C SER A 360 -5.45 -17.32 22.95
N THR A 361 -4.61 -16.56 22.23
CA THR A 361 -3.35 -15.98 22.72
C THR A 361 -3.32 -14.47 22.44
N PRO A 362 -3.00 -13.64 23.45
CA PRO A 362 -2.92 -12.19 23.23
C PRO A 362 -1.86 -11.81 22.17
N LEU A 363 -2.15 -10.76 21.39
CA LEU A 363 -1.22 -10.25 20.37
C LEU A 363 0.18 -9.99 20.92
N SER A 364 0.27 -9.44 22.13
CA SER A 364 1.55 -9.14 22.78
C SER A 364 2.42 -10.36 23.09
N GLU A 365 1.82 -11.50 23.30
CA GLU A 365 2.53 -12.77 23.50
C GLU A 365 2.97 -13.37 22.17
N LEU A 366 2.13 -13.33 21.16
CA LEU A 366 2.47 -13.72 19.80
C LEU A 366 3.62 -12.85 19.25
N TYR A 367 3.59 -11.55 19.48
CA TYR A 367 4.68 -10.65 19.12
C TYR A 367 5.98 -11.00 19.83
N ASN A 368 5.93 -11.36 21.12
CA ASN A 368 7.11 -11.76 21.88
C ASN A 368 7.70 -13.11 21.43
N SER A 369 6.91 -13.96 20.75
CA SER A 369 7.37 -15.24 20.21
C SER A 369 8.17 -15.12 18.92
N LEU A 370 8.05 -13.99 18.20
CA LEU A 370 8.88 -13.75 17.01
C LEU A 370 10.34 -13.53 17.42
N PRO A 371 11.30 -14.04 16.63
CA PRO A 371 12.70 -13.68 16.78
C PRO A 371 12.90 -12.17 16.80
N LYS A 372 13.86 -11.71 17.58
CA LYS A 372 14.15 -10.28 17.68
C LYS A 372 15.33 -9.93 16.76
N ALA A 373 15.19 -8.85 16.03
CA ALA A 373 16.25 -8.21 15.28
C ALA A 373 16.30 -6.72 15.64
N VAL A 374 17.46 -6.12 15.55
CA VAL A 374 17.63 -4.67 15.65
C VAL A 374 17.73 -4.09 14.25
N ASN A 375 17.12 -2.94 14.03
CA ASN A 375 17.11 -2.35 12.68
C ASN A 375 17.13 -0.82 12.75
N THR A 376 17.60 -0.21 11.66
CA THR A 376 17.44 1.23 11.46
C THR A 376 15.99 1.53 11.06
N PRO A 377 15.49 2.76 11.30
CA PRO A 377 14.39 3.29 10.51
C PRO A 377 14.73 3.26 9.00
N GLU A 378 13.75 3.53 8.15
CA GLU A 378 14.03 3.77 6.74
C GLU A 378 14.89 5.04 6.60
N LEU A 379 16.12 4.87 6.08
CA LEU A 379 17.04 5.96 5.84
C LEU A 379 16.77 6.53 4.44
N ARG A 380 16.78 7.87 4.31
CA ARG A 380 16.54 8.55 3.03
C ARG A 380 17.67 9.49 2.71
N PHE A 381 18.13 9.44 1.46
CA PHE A 381 19.19 10.26 0.90
C PHE A 381 18.66 10.98 -0.31
N ASP A 382 18.68 12.31 -0.30
CA ASP A 382 18.29 13.10 -1.47
C ASP A 382 19.18 12.75 -2.65
N CYS A 383 18.56 12.37 -3.74
CA CYS A 383 19.28 11.97 -4.95
C CYS A 383 18.42 12.29 -6.18
N PRO A 384 18.95 13.08 -7.15
CA PRO A 384 18.22 13.37 -8.38
C PRO A 384 17.79 12.12 -9.13
N ASP A 385 16.62 12.18 -9.77
CA ASP A 385 16.03 11.03 -10.49
C ASP A 385 16.97 10.48 -11.56
N GLU A 386 17.78 11.32 -12.20
CA GLU A 386 18.76 10.94 -13.23
C GLU A 386 19.96 10.17 -12.66
N GLN A 387 20.25 10.31 -11.37
CA GLN A 387 21.46 9.74 -10.75
C GLN A 387 21.17 8.49 -9.92
N LYS A 388 20.00 8.39 -9.29
CA LYS A 388 19.71 7.33 -8.31
C LYS A 388 19.91 5.90 -8.86
N PHE A 389 19.56 5.63 -10.12
CA PHE A 389 19.76 4.32 -10.73
C PHE A 389 21.22 4.06 -11.10
N MET A 390 21.96 5.10 -11.48
CA MET A 390 23.40 4.98 -11.76
C MET A 390 24.17 4.64 -10.48
N ILE A 391 23.86 5.30 -9.36
CA ILE A 391 24.49 5.02 -8.06
C ILE A 391 24.23 3.58 -7.63
N ILE A 392 22.99 3.08 -7.77
CA ILE A 392 22.69 1.67 -7.51
C ILE A 392 23.56 0.75 -8.36
N GLN A 393 23.73 1.04 -9.65
CA GLN A 393 24.55 0.22 -10.53
C GLN A 393 26.04 0.29 -10.15
N GLU A 394 26.57 1.46 -9.81
CA GLU A 394 27.96 1.62 -9.35
C GLU A 394 28.26 0.81 -8.07
N VAL A 395 27.34 0.87 -7.09
CA VAL A 395 27.48 0.07 -5.86
C VAL A 395 27.42 -1.43 -6.20
N LEU A 396 26.50 -1.85 -7.06
CA LEU A 396 26.39 -3.25 -7.47
C LEU A 396 27.68 -3.72 -8.17
N ASP A 397 28.23 -2.94 -9.08
CA ASP A 397 29.45 -3.28 -9.84
C ASP A 397 30.66 -3.43 -8.89
N ARG A 398 30.79 -2.59 -7.85
CA ARG A 398 31.83 -2.72 -6.83
C ARG A 398 31.68 -4.02 -6.03
N LEU A 399 30.47 -4.37 -5.65
CA LEU A 399 30.18 -5.54 -4.83
C LEU A 399 30.30 -6.87 -5.59
N GLN A 400 29.99 -6.88 -6.89
CA GLN A 400 30.07 -8.09 -7.73
C GLN A 400 31.50 -8.66 -7.87
N GLY A 401 32.54 -7.87 -7.51
CA GLY A 401 33.92 -8.34 -7.42
C GLY A 401 34.17 -9.39 -6.35
N ASP A 402 33.33 -9.45 -5.32
CA ASP A 402 33.40 -10.43 -4.25
C ASP A 402 32.38 -11.56 -4.49
N LYS A 403 32.87 -12.70 -4.96
CA LYS A 403 32.05 -13.89 -5.27
C LYS A 403 31.43 -14.59 -4.04
N PHE A 404 31.80 -14.16 -2.85
CA PHE A 404 31.30 -14.72 -1.59
C PHE A 404 30.14 -13.91 -0.99
N LEU A 405 29.74 -12.81 -1.65
CA LEU A 405 28.60 -12.01 -1.23
C LEU A 405 27.29 -12.63 -1.68
N ASP A 406 26.35 -12.74 -0.76
CA ASP A 406 24.96 -13.04 -1.05
C ASP A 406 24.21 -11.73 -1.30
N ILE A 407 23.92 -11.45 -2.57
CA ILE A 407 23.30 -10.19 -3.03
C ILE A 407 21.98 -10.50 -3.71
N VAL A 408 20.90 -9.89 -3.20
CA VAL A 408 19.58 -9.91 -3.83
C VAL A 408 19.36 -8.60 -4.58
N THR A 409 19.09 -8.70 -5.89
CA THR A 409 18.95 -7.54 -6.79
C THR A 409 17.52 -7.37 -7.33
N VAL A 410 16.53 -7.88 -6.63
CA VAL A 410 15.13 -7.85 -7.06
C VAL A 410 14.56 -6.43 -7.13
N ASP A 411 15.00 -5.55 -6.21
CA ASP A 411 14.64 -4.12 -6.17
C ASP A 411 15.75 -3.34 -5.44
N GLY A 412 16.72 -2.85 -6.17
CA GLY A 412 17.96 -2.29 -5.62
C GLY A 412 18.97 -3.39 -5.26
N ILE A 413 19.69 -3.20 -4.17
CA ILE A 413 20.77 -4.08 -3.70
C ILE A 413 20.51 -4.41 -2.23
N ARG A 414 20.19 -5.66 -1.92
CA ARG A 414 20.17 -6.17 -0.55
C ARG A 414 21.34 -7.10 -0.38
N VAL A 415 22.26 -6.76 0.51
CA VAL A 415 23.47 -7.52 0.83
C VAL A 415 23.28 -8.24 2.13
N ASN A 416 23.30 -9.56 2.09
CA ASN A 416 23.25 -10.41 3.27
C ASN A 416 24.68 -10.65 3.77
N ARG A 417 24.87 -10.53 5.09
CA ARG A 417 26.13 -10.74 5.80
C ARG A 417 25.90 -11.66 6.98
N THR A 418 26.96 -12.17 7.56
CA THR A 418 26.88 -12.79 8.89
C THR A 418 26.40 -11.74 9.88
N GLY A 419 25.34 -12.08 10.64
CA GLY A 419 24.76 -11.19 11.65
C GLY A 419 23.73 -10.16 11.14
N GLY A 420 23.44 -10.09 9.81
CA GLY A 420 22.39 -9.19 9.32
C GLY A 420 22.44 -8.89 7.84
N TRP A 421 21.81 -7.80 7.44
CA TRP A 421 21.77 -7.34 6.05
C TRP A 421 21.61 -5.82 5.96
N TRP A 422 21.97 -5.26 4.84
CA TRP A 422 21.63 -3.90 4.47
C TRP A 422 21.03 -3.83 3.06
N LEU A 423 20.14 -2.85 2.86
CA LEU A 423 19.46 -2.58 1.60
C LEU A 423 19.76 -1.15 1.15
N LEU A 424 20.02 -0.98 -0.14
CA LEU A 424 20.04 0.32 -0.83
C LEU A 424 19.20 0.21 -2.11
N ARG A 425 18.21 1.08 -2.28
CA ARG A 425 17.33 1.10 -3.44
C ARG A 425 16.96 2.50 -3.89
N ALA A 426 16.65 2.66 -5.17
CA ALA A 426 16.07 3.88 -5.69
C ALA A 426 14.59 3.99 -5.34
N SER A 427 14.14 5.13 -4.83
CA SER A 427 12.70 5.39 -4.66
C SER A 427 12.01 5.52 -6.01
N ASN A 428 10.88 4.83 -6.22
CA ASN A 428 10.08 4.93 -7.45
C ASN A 428 9.12 6.14 -7.45
N THR A 429 8.96 6.80 -6.29
CA THR A 429 7.99 7.87 -6.11
C THR A 429 8.61 9.22 -5.74
N GLN A 430 9.88 9.24 -5.36
CA GLN A 430 10.61 10.44 -4.91
C GLN A 430 12.03 10.48 -5.48
N PRO A 431 12.64 11.66 -5.64
CA PRO A 431 14.04 11.81 -6.04
C PRO A 431 14.96 11.50 -4.84
N ALA A 432 15.03 10.23 -4.45
CA ALA A 432 15.76 9.77 -3.28
C ALA A 432 16.25 8.33 -3.44
N LEU A 433 17.35 8.02 -2.77
CA LEU A 433 17.72 6.67 -2.39
C LEU A 433 17.12 6.33 -1.02
N VAL A 434 16.77 5.08 -0.85
CA VAL A 434 16.20 4.53 0.39
C VAL A 434 17.09 3.38 0.85
N ALA A 435 17.45 3.40 2.13
CA ALA A 435 18.23 2.34 2.74
C ALA A 435 17.62 1.85 4.05
N ARG A 436 17.93 0.61 4.41
CA ARG A 436 17.60 -0.01 5.69
C ARG A 436 18.69 -1.00 6.07
N VAL A 437 18.96 -1.10 7.35
CA VAL A 437 19.89 -2.07 7.91
C VAL A 437 19.18 -2.85 9.01
N GLU A 438 19.40 -4.16 9.07
CA GLU A 438 18.90 -5.03 10.12
C GLU A 438 20.00 -6.00 10.55
N ALA A 439 20.10 -6.24 11.84
CA ALA A 439 21.11 -7.12 12.42
C ALA A 439 20.59 -7.88 13.66
N GLU A 440 21.34 -8.88 14.10
CA GLU A 440 21.07 -9.68 15.28
C GLU A 440 21.25 -8.86 16.57
N ASP A 441 22.21 -7.93 16.57
CA ASP A 441 22.52 -7.04 17.70
C ASP A 441 23.00 -5.65 17.25
N LYS A 442 23.26 -4.77 18.21
CA LYS A 442 23.69 -3.38 17.98
C LYS A 442 25.11 -3.27 17.39
N GLU A 443 26.02 -4.19 17.73
CA GLU A 443 27.40 -4.17 17.22
C GLU A 443 27.39 -4.50 15.71
N ALA A 444 26.74 -5.58 15.32
CA ALA A 444 26.55 -5.95 13.92
C ALA A 444 25.75 -4.88 13.13
N LEU A 445 24.74 -4.23 13.75
CA LEU A 445 24.02 -3.13 13.14
C LEU A 445 24.97 -1.96 12.82
N GLY A 446 25.87 -1.63 13.73
CA GLY A 446 26.89 -0.59 13.54
C GLY A 446 27.81 -0.91 12.35
N GLU A 447 28.40 -2.10 12.33
CA GLU A 447 29.31 -2.56 11.25
C GLU A 447 28.63 -2.52 9.87
N LEU A 448 27.41 -3.03 9.77
CA LEU A 448 26.65 -3.05 8.52
C LEU A 448 26.25 -1.65 8.05
N THR A 449 25.95 -0.74 8.99
CA THR A 449 25.63 0.65 8.67
C THR A 449 26.88 1.39 8.18
N GLU A 450 28.05 1.14 8.78
CA GLU A 450 29.32 1.69 8.30
C GLU A 450 29.66 1.17 6.89
N GLU A 451 29.43 -0.11 6.62
CA GLU A 451 29.60 -0.69 5.27
C GLU A 451 28.71 0.02 4.25
N LEU A 452 27.42 0.18 4.54
CA LEU A 452 26.48 0.91 3.68
C LEU A 452 26.93 2.35 3.44
N CYS A 453 27.33 3.07 4.50
CA CYS A 453 27.81 4.45 4.40
C CYS A 453 29.06 4.55 3.54
N SER A 454 30.01 3.62 3.65
CA SER A 454 31.20 3.58 2.82
C SER A 454 30.83 3.47 1.33
N GLN A 455 29.87 2.61 0.98
CA GLN A 455 29.39 2.49 -0.40
C GLN A 455 28.78 3.79 -0.94
N LEU A 456 28.06 4.53 -0.10
CA LEU A 456 27.46 5.82 -0.48
C LEU A 456 28.53 6.91 -0.66
N ILE A 457 29.50 6.99 0.25
CA ILE A 457 30.61 7.94 0.18
C ILE A 457 31.43 7.71 -1.11
N GLU A 458 31.75 6.47 -1.45
CA GLU A 458 32.45 6.11 -2.67
C GLU A 458 31.69 6.50 -3.95
N SER A 459 30.36 6.63 -3.88
CA SER A 459 29.51 7.16 -4.96
C SER A 459 29.23 8.66 -4.84
N GLY A 460 29.94 9.37 -3.96
CA GLY A 460 29.86 10.84 -3.82
C GLY A 460 28.63 11.33 -3.04
N LEU A 461 27.99 10.49 -2.26
CA LEU A 461 26.88 10.86 -1.39
C LEU A 461 27.35 11.02 0.06
N GLU A 462 26.82 12.00 0.75
CA GLU A 462 27.08 12.19 2.18
C GLU A 462 26.02 11.41 2.99
N PRO A 463 26.44 10.55 3.94
CA PRO A 463 25.53 9.94 4.90
C PRO A 463 24.80 11.01 5.73
N PRO A 464 23.56 10.76 6.21
CA PRO A 464 22.87 11.73 7.04
C PRO A 464 23.63 11.99 8.35
N ASP A 465 23.69 13.25 8.78
CA ASP A 465 24.36 13.67 10.03
C ASP A 465 23.86 12.99 11.30
N ASN A 466 22.65 12.41 11.24
CA ASN A 466 21.99 11.75 12.37
C ASN A 466 22.19 10.23 12.42
N ILE A 467 23.00 9.66 11.51
CA ILE A 467 23.21 8.20 11.48
C ILE A 467 23.69 7.68 12.85
N GLN A 468 24.65 8.38 13.48
CA GLN A 468 25.13 8.00 14.79
C GLN A 468 24.03 8.03 15.88
N LYS A 469 23.13 9.02 15.82
CA LYS A 469 21.98 9.09 16.76
C LYS A 469 20.99 7.95 16.56
N ILE A 470 20.85 7.48 15.32
CA ILE A 470 19.98 6.34 14.97
C ILE A 470 20.57 5.04 15.52
N LEU A 471 21.89 4.88 15.44
CA LEU A 471 22.59 3.72 16.00
C LEU A 471 22.59 3.68 17.53
N ASP A 472 22.54 4.85 18.19
CA ASP A 472 22.54 4.98 19.64
C ASP A 472 21.13 4.81 20.25
N SER A 473 20.05 4.85 19.45
CA SER A 473 18.65 4.71 19.88
C SER A 473 18.20 3.25 19.89
#